data_3cf1372209199fe0ccbb57363431bbb3
#
_entry.id   3cf1372209199fe0ccbb57363431bbb3
#
_cell.length_a   1.000
_cell.length_b   1.000
_cell.length_c   1.000
_cell.angle_alpha   90.00
_cell.angle_beta   90.00
_cell.angle_gamma   90.00
#
_symmetry.space_group_name_H-M   'P 1'
#
loop_
_entity.id
_entity.type
_entity.pdbx_description
1 polymer ?
#
loop_
_entity_poly.entity_id
_entity_poly.type
_entity_poly.pdbx_seq_one_letter_code
_entity_poly.pdbx_strand_id
1 'polypeptide(L)'
;PWFDYVKGIVHGYLGGQAGASAMMNVLTGKVCPSGKLNETYPLHYEDTPAFHYYPSKERSSEYREALYVGYRYYTTVGKKVRFPFGYGLSYTTFAYSNLSVDKDGVTFTIKNTGDVEGTEIAQLYVGKRSETIFRPVRELKGFARVTLAPGEEKSVHIAFDDKTFRFYDT
;
A
#
# COMPACT_ATOMS: atom_id res chain seq x y z
N PRO A 1 0.79 3.08 -23.38
CA PRO A 1 0.15 3.87 -24.43
C PRO A 1 -1.31 4.22 -24.14
N TRP A 2 -2.13 3.33 -23.53
CA TRP A 2 -3.56 3.56 -23.25
C TRP A 2 -3.82 4.41 -22.00
N PHE A 3 -2.90 4.43 -21.06
CA PHE A 3 -3.06 5.05 -19.76
C PHE A 3 -3.42 6.54 -19.84
N ASP A 4 -2.82 7.27 -20.77
CA ASP A 4 -3.01 8.71 -20.90
C ASP A 4 -4.40 9.08 -21.50
N TYR A 5 -5.15 8.08 -21.96
CA TYR A 5 -6.48 8.25 -22.55
C TYR A 5 -7.63 7.90 -21.59
N VAL A 6 -7.33 7.42 -20.36
CA VAL A 6 -8.35 7.05 -19.38
C VAL A 6 -8.34 7.99 -18.18
N LYS A 7 -9.51 8.29 -17.64
CA LYS A 7 -9.68 9.17 -16.47
C LYS A 7 -9.69 8.42 -15.15
N GLY A 8 -9.90 7.12 -15.17
CA GLY A 8 -9.93 6.27 -13.99
C GLY A 8 -9.69 4.81 -14.34
N ILE A 9 -9.18 4.07 -13.37
CA ILE A 9 -8.88 2.65 -13.49
C ILE A 9 -9.47 1.93 -12.28
N VAL A 10 -10.30 0.91 -12.54
CA VAL A 10 -10.72 -0.05 -11.51
C VAL A 10 -9.92 -1.33 -11.71
N HIS A 11 -9.07 -1.64 -10.73
CA HIS A 11 -8.23 -2.82 -10.79
C HIS A 11 -8.85 -3.94 -9.95
N GLY A 12 -9.38 -4.97 -10.60
CA GLY A 12 -10.13 -6.06 -9.96
C GLY A 12 -9.29 -7.29 -9.61
N TYR A 13 -8.00 -7.31 -9.94
CA TYR A 13 -7.14 -8.49 -9.77
C TYR A 13 -7.80 -9.78 -10.33
N LEU A 14 -7.68 -10.89 -9.62
CA LEU A 14 -8.35 -12.16 -9.94
C LEU A 14 -9.67 -12.22 -9.15
N GLY A 15 -10.71 -11.64 -9.68
CA GLY A 15 -11.97 -11.34 -8.99
C GLY A 15 -12.82 -12.54 -8.54
N GLY A 16 -12.49 -13.77 -8.96
CA GLY A 16 -13.26 -14.96 -8.63
C GLY A 16 -14.69 -14.91 -9.15
N GLN A 17 -15.56 -15.73 -8.57
CA GLN A 17 -16.94 -15.93 -9.04
C GLN A 17 -17.81 -14.66 -8.97
N ALA A 18 -17.65 -13.84 -7.94
CA ALA A 18 -18.43 -12.61 -7.75
C ALA A 18 -17.73 -11.35 -8.28
N GLY A 19 -16.58 -11.47 -8.96
CA GLY A 19 -15.74 -10.34 -9.36
C GLY A 19 -16.46 -9.34 -10.25
N ALA A 20 -17.21 -9.80 -11.25
CA ALA A 20 -17.95 -8.92 -12.16
C ALA A 20 -19.00 -8.09 -11.41
N SER A 21 -19.78 -8.69 -10.52
CA SER A 21 -20.78 -8.00 -9.71
C SER A 21 -20.14 -7.01 -8.74
N ALA A 22 -19.01 -7.36 -8.14
CA ALA A 22 -18.26 -6.46 -7.25
C ALA A 22 -17.75 -5.22 -7.98
N MET A 23 -17.17 -5.40 -9.16
CA MET A 23 -16.70 -4.29 -9.99
C MET A 23 -17.85 -3.39 -10.45
N MET A 24 -18.98 -3.96 -10.85
CA MET A 24 -20.19 -3.20 -11.22
C MET A 24 -20.74 -2.40 -10.05
N ASN A 25 -20.70 -2.93 -8.84
CA ASN A 25 -21.14 -2.20 -7.64
C ASN A 25 -20.25 -0.98 -7.35
N VAL A 26 -18.95 -1.09 -7.59
CA VAL A 26 -18.03 0.06 -7.50
C VAL A 26 -18.34 1.06 -8.61
N LEU A 27 -18.39 0.63 -9.88
CA LEU A 27 -18.61 1.51 -11.03
C LEU A 27 -19.95 2.26 -10.96
N THR A 28 -20.97 1.65 -10.39
CA THR A 28 -22.32 2.26 -10.24
C THR A 28 -22.48 3.06 -8.95
N GLY A 29 -21.45 3.14 -8.11
CA GLY A 29 -21.50 3.87 -6.84
C GLY A 29 -22.29 3.17 -5.72
N LYS A 30 -22.71 1.93 -5.92
CA LYS A 30 -23.38 1.13 -4.85
C LYS A 30 -22.43 0.79 -3.71
N VAL A 31 -21.15 0.69 -4.00
CA VAL A 31 -20.10 0.44 -3.02
C VAL A 31 -18.98 1.48 -3.21
N CYS A 32 -18.62 2.17 -2.14
CA CYS A 32 -17.49 3.07 -2.11
C CYS A 32 -16.20 2.23 -2.09
N PRO A 33 -15.26 2.40 -3.07
CA PRO A 33 -14.04 1.62 -3.10
C PRO A 33 -13.13 1.93 -1.91
N SER A 34 -12.53 0.92 -1.32
CA SER A 34 -11.62 1.03 -0.18
C SER A 34 -10.31 0.25 -0.38
N GLY A 35 -10.21 -0.51 -1.46
CA GLY A 35 -9.04 -1.34 -1.74
C GLY A 35 -7.79 -0.50 -1.95
N LYS A 36 -6.66 -1.00 -1.45
CA LYS A 36 -5.33 -0.44 -1.69
C LYS A 36 -4.49 -1.45 -2.47
N LEU A 37 -3.64 -0.97 -3.38
CA LEU A 37 -2.76 -1.83 -4.15
C LEU A 37 -1.79 -2.59 -3.23
N ASN A 38 -1.70 -3.89 -3.42
CA ASN A 38 -0.77 -4.76 -2.71
C ASN A 38 0.56 -4.96 -3.46
N GLU A 39 0.78 -4.17 -4.51
CA GLU A 39 2.00 -4.15 -5.32
C GLU A 39 2.30 -2.74 -5.83
N THR A 40 3.52 -2.54 -6.31
CA THR A 40 3.96 -1.29 -6.93
C THR A 40 3.93 -1.43 -8.45
N TYR A 41 3.33 -0.47 -9.14
CA TYR A 41 3.31 -0.40 -10.61
C TYR A 41 4.42 0.50 -11.10
N PRO A 42 5.47 -0.03 -11.76
CA PRO A 42 6.53 0.78 -12.33
C PRO A 42 6.03 1.60 -13.52
N LEU A 43 6.82 2.58 -13.96
CA LEU A 43 6.55 3.31 -15.20
C LEU A 43 6.82 2.45 -16.43
N HIS A 44 7.91 1.70 -16.42
CA HIS A 44 8.34 0.81 -17.49
C HIS A 44 8.69 -0.57 -16.94
N TYR A 45 8.61 -1.60 -17.76
CA TYR A 45 8.95 -2.97 -17.38
C TYR A 45 10.44 -3.08 -16.97
N GLU A 46 11.29 -2.33 -17.64
CA GLU A 46 12.74 -2.25 -17.39
C GLU A 46 13.07 -1.68 -16.00
N ASP A 47 12.09 -1.04 -15.36
CA ASP A 47 12.23 -0.50 -13.99
C ASP A 47 12.12 -1.56 -12.91
N THR A 48 11.67 -2.77 -13.27
CA THR A 48 11.53 -3.87 -12.30
C THR A 48 12.90 -4.39 -11.85
N PRO A 49 13.11 -4.67 -10.56
CA PRO A 49 14.41 -5.12 -10.06
C PRO A 49 14.87 -6.45 -10.67
N ALA A 50 13.94 -7.28 -11.12
CA ALA A 50 14.23 -8.57 -11.74
C ALA A 50 14.42 -8.53 -13.27
N PHE A 51 14.30 -7.37 -13.93
CA PHE A 51 14.27 -7.25 -15.40
C PHE A 51 15.41 -7.97 -16.12
N HIS A 52 16.64 -7.88 -15.59
CA HIS A 52 17.82 -8.44 -16.26
C HIS A 52 18.00 -9.96 -16.08
N TYR A 53 17.29 -10.58 -15.14
CA TYR A 53 17.46 -12.00 -14.79
C TYR A 53 16.15 -12.79 -14.68
N TYR A 54 15.04 -12.18 -15.09
CA TYR A 54 13.77 -12.87 -15.25
C TYR A 54 13.28 -12.76 -16.71
N PRO A 55 12.85 -13.86 -17.34
CA PRO A 55 12.97 -15.24 -16.90
C PRO A 55 14.43 -15.70 -16.90
N SER A 56 14.77 -16.68 -16.04
CA SER A 56 16.11 -17.26 -16.01
C SER A 56 16.46 -17.91 -17.35
N LYS A 57 17.68 -17.70 -17.81
CA LYS A 57 18.24 -18.35 -19.01
C LYS A 57 18.95 -19.65 -18.68
N GLU A 58 19.17 -19.94 -17.41
CA GLU A 58 19.88 -21.08 -16.89
C GLU A 58 18.94 -22.04 -16.15
N ARG A 59 19.48 -23.20 -15.72
CA ARG A 59 18.72 -24.19 -14.94
C ARG A 59 18.37 -23.71 -13.54
N SER A 60 19.12 -22.74 -13.00
CA SER A 60 18.88 -22.12 -11.70
C SER A 60 18.33 -20.71 -11.85
N SER A 61 17.43 -20.31 -10.96
CA SER A 61 16.90 -18.96 -10.88
C SER A 61 17.39 -18.30 -9.59
N GLU A 62 18.00 -17.13 -9.72
CA GLU A 62 18.52 -16.38 -8.58
C GLU A 62 17.58 -15.25 -8.20
N TYR A 63 17.21 -15.17 -6.93
CA TYR A 63 16.39 -14.10 -6.34
C TYR A 63 17.29 -12.98 -5.81
N ARG A 64 17.95 -12.25 -6.71
CA ARG A 64 19.00 -11.26 -6.39
C ARG A 64 18.49 -10.05 -5.64
N GLU A 65 17.21 -9.74 -5.77
CA GLU A 65 16.57 -8.61 -5.09
C GLU A 65 16.43 -8.83 -3.58
N ALA A 66 16.49 -10.07 -3.09
CA ALA A 66 16.38 -10.40 -1.66
C ALA A 66 15.21 -9.68 -0.96
N LEU A 67 15.47 -8.80 0.02
CA LEU A 67 14.45 -8.01 0.71
C LEU A 67 13.90 -6.83 -0.11
N TYR A 68 14.59 -6.45 -1.19
CA TYR A 68 14.29 -5.26 -1.99
C TYR A 68 13.34 -5.57 -3.13
N VAL A 69 12.17 -6.12 -2.80
CA VAL A 69 11.07 -6.38 -3.73
C VAL A 69 9.99 -5.32 -3.59
N GLY A 70 9.30 -5.02 -4.69
CA GLY A 70 8.18 -4.08 -4.71
C GLY A 70 8.55 -2.71 -4.12
N TYR A 71 7.71 -2.14 -3.27
CA TYR A 71 7.91 -0.79 -2.71
C TYR A 71 9.20 -0.63 -1.90
N ARG A 72 9.73 -1.71 -1.29
CA ARG A 72 10.99 -1.66 -0.56
C ARG A 72 12.15 -1.27 -1.49
N TYR A 73 12.17 -1.84 -2.71
CA TYR A 73 13.13 -1.44 -3.75
C TYR A 73 12.89 -0.01 -4.21
N TYR A 74 11.71 0.26 -4.78
CA TYR A 74 11.43 1.56 -5.42
C TYR A 74 11.59 2.74 -4.48
N THR A 75 11.16 2.60 -3.22
CA THR A 75 11.30 3.65 -2.21
C THR A 75 12.75 3.86 -1.80
N THR A 76 13.50 2.76 -1.63
CA THR A 76 14.91 2.83 -1.18
C THR A 76 15.81 3.46 -2.23
N VAL A 77 15.62 3.13 -3.51
CA VAL A 77 16.39 3.72 -4.61
C VAL A 77 15.82 5.05 -5.13
N GLY A 78 14.70 5.51 -4.59
CA GLY A 78 14.05 6.75 -5.02
C GLY A 78 13.50 6.71 -6.44
N LYS A 79 13.17 5.52 -6.97
CA LYS A 79 12.71 5.36 -8.35
C LYS A 79 11.23 5.75 -8.48
N LYS A 80 10.91 6.56 -9.47
CA LYS A 80 9.54 6.96 -9.77
C LYS A 80 8.71 5.76 -10.22
N VAL A 81 7.47 5.71 -9.75
CA VAL A 81 6.51 4.64 -10.07
C VAL A 81 5.21 5.25 -10.54
N ARG A 82 4.40 4.48 -11.25
CA ARG A 82 3.07 4.90 -11.70
C ARG A 82 2.08 4.90 -10.54
N PHE A 83 2.00 3.80 -9.82
CA PHE A 83 1.24 3.69 -8.58
C PHE A 83 2.07 2.99 -7.52
N PRO A 84 2.24 3.59 -6.35
CA PRO A 84 2.97 2.94 -5.26
C PRO A 84 2.11 1.86 -4.60
N PHE A 85 2.75 0.91 -3.94
CA PHE A 85 2.12 0.00 -2.99
C PHE A 85 1.29 0.79 -1.97
N GLY A 86 0.12 0.29 -1.63
CA GLY A 86 -0.79 0.94 -0.69
C GLY A 86 -1.61 2.09 -1.27
N TYR A 87 -1.45 2.41 -2.56
CA TYR A 87 -2.25 3.42 -3.23
C TYR A 87 -3.67 2.91 -3.53
N GLY A 88 -4.65 3.81 -3.42
CA GLY A 88 -6.03 3.56 -3.81
C GLY A 88 -6.90 4.76 -3.49
N LEU A 89 -7.76 5.13 -4.42
CA LEU A 89 -8.73 6.22 -4.28
C LEU A 89 -10.04 5.70 -3.70
N SER A 90 -10.82 6.63 -3.17
CA SER A 90 -12.18 6.40 -2.65
C SER A 90 -13.13 7.41 -3.31
N TYR A 91 -14.43 7.24 -3.12
CA TYR A 91 -15.43 8.25 -3.50
C TYR A 91 -15.63 9.30 -2.39
N THR A 92 -14.93 9.15 -1.27
CA THR A 92 -14.83 10.13 -0.20
C THR A 92 -13.37 10.47 0.08
N THR A 93 -13.14 11.41 0.99
CA THR A 93 -11.80 11.84 1.40
C THR A 93 -11.64 11.67 2.90
N PHE A 94 -10.39 11.48 3.35
CA PHE A 94 -10.07 11.29 4.76
C PHE A 94 -8.95 12.24 5.20
N ALA A 95 -9.07 12.74 6.42
CA ALA A 95 -8.02 13.52 7.08
C ALA A 95 -7.47 12.75 8.29
N TYR A 96 -6.17 12.85 8.49
CA TYR A 96 -5.46 12.29 9.64
C TYR A 96 -5.00 13.39 10.57
N SER A 97 -5.16 13.19 11.87
CA SER A 97 -4.75 14.13 12.90
C SER A 97 -4.35 13.43 14.20
N ASN A 98 -3.85 14.20 15.17
CA ASN A 98 -3.57 13.76 16.54
C ASN A 98 -2.65 12.52 16.62
N LEU A 99 -1.61 12.47 15.78
CA LEU A 99 -0.65 11.38 15.78
C LEU A 99 0.14 11.36 17.10
N SER A 100 0.06 10.25 17.81
CA SER A 100 0.84 9.95 19.01
C SER A 100 1.51 8.59 18.87
N VAL A 101 2.74 8.49 19.31
CA VAL A 101 3.53 7.25 19.29
C VAL A 101 4.06 6.99 20.69
N ASP A 102 3.82 5.81 21.21
CA ASP A 102 4.36 5.35 22.49
C ASP A 102 5.04 3.97 22.34
N LYS A 103 5.34 3.32 23.47
CA LYS A 103 5.99 1.99 23.48
C LYS A 103 5.06 0.86 23.01
N ASP A 104 3.75 1.07 23.07
CA ASP A 104 2.74 0.04 22.80
C ASP A 104 2.19 0.14 21.37
N GLY A 105 2.32 1.30 20.69
CA GLY A 105 1.82 1.47 19.34
C GLY A 105 1.76 2.91 18.84
N VAL A 106 0.90 3.07 17.86
CA VAL A 106 0.61 4.37 17.21
C VAL A 106 -0.88 4.64 17.32
N THR A 107 -1.24 5.80 17.87
CA THR A 107 -2.62 6.27 17.97
C THR A 107 -2.79 7.54 17.13
N PHE A 108 -3.87 7.62 16.39
CA PHE A 108 -4.21 8.78 15.55
C PHE A 108 -5.73 8.86 15.33
N THR A 109 -6.21 10.00 14.87
CA THR A 109 -7.60 10.21 14.51
C THR A 109 -7.76 10.18 12.99
N ILE A 110 -8.77 9.48 12.48
CA ILE A 110 -9.20 9.55 11.08
C ILE A 110 -10.59 10.16 11.05
N LYS A 111 -10.79 11.15 10.15
CA LYS A 111 -12.07 11.78 9.87
C LYS A 111 -12.44 11.60 8.40
N ASN A 112 -13.68 11.24 8.13
CA ASN A 112 -14.25 11.32 6.79
C ASN A 112 -14.60 12.77 6.49
N THR A 113 -13.94 13.38 5.51
CA THR A 113 -14.11 14.79 5.13
C THR A 113 -14.96 14.97 3.87
N GLY A 114 -15.45 13.90 3.27
CA GLY A 114 -16.34 13.94 2.11
C GLY A 114 -17.80 13.65 2.48
N ASP A 115 -18.63 13.47 1.46
CA ASP A 115 -20.09 13.47 1.57
C ASP A 115 -20.73 12.07 1.55
N VAL A 116 -19.91 11.02 1.39
CA VAL A 116 -20.39 9.62 1.38
C VAL A 116 -19.67 8.79 2.42
N GLU A 117 -20.37 7.77 2.93
CA GLU A 117 -19.72 6.78 3.78
C GLU A 117 -18.58 6.08 3.03
N GLY A 118 -17.45 5.92 3.68
CA GLY A 118 -16.29 5.27 3.10
C GLY A 118 -15.46 4.53 4.13
N THR A 119 -14.63 3.63 3.61
CA THR A 119 -13.68 2.88 4.42
C THR A 119 -12.27 3.27 4.05
N GLU A 120 -11.47 3.64 5.05
CA GLU A 120 -10.03 3.89 4.89
C GLU A 120 -9.21 2.72 5.41
N ILE A 121 -8.09 2.46 4.75
CA ILE A 121 -7.06 1.51 5.18
C ILE A 121 -5.83 2.32 5.60
N ALA A 122 -5.74 2.60 6.89
CA ALA A 122 -4.57 3.27 7.45
C ALA A 122 -3.39 2.30 7.52
N GLN A 123 -2.22 2.70 7.02
CA GLN A 123 -1.04 1.86 6.89
C GLN A 123 0.08 2.41 7.74
N LEU A 124 0.62 1.58 8.63
CA LEU A 124 1.76 1.92 9.47
C LEU A 124 3.06 1.42 8.82
N TYR A 125 3.91 2.36 8.46
CA TYR A 125 5.26 2.08 7.96
C TYR A 125 6.30 2.48 9.01
N VAL A 126 7.25 1.60 9.24
CA VAL A 126 8.38 1.84 10.13
C VAL A 126 9.67 1.88 9.32
N GLY A 127 10.48 2.88 9.56
CA GLY A 127 11.81 3.04 9.00
C GLY A 127 12.87 3.21 10.08
N LYS A 128 14.12 2.84 9.77
CA LYS A 128 15.25 3.01 10.68
C LYS A 128 15.98 4.31 10.37
N ARG A 129 16.38 5.05 11.41
CA ARG A 129 17.17 6.28 11.28
C ARG A 129 18.69 6.06 11.25
N SER A 130 19.17 4.89 11.67
CA SER A 130 20.61 4.58 11.82
C SER A 130 21.11 3.76 10.63
N GLU A 131 22.28 4.10 10.09
CA GLU A 131 22.86 3.51 8.87
C GLU A 131 23.82 2.33 9.13
N THR A 132 23.86 1.78 10.33
CA THR A 132 24.78 0.67 10.67
C THR A 132 24.51 -0.61 9.88
N ILE A 133 23.28 -0.83 9.44
CA ILE A 133 22.87 -1.97 8.61
C ILE A 133 22.00 -1.44 7.49
N PHE A 134 22.34 -1.78 6.24
CA PHE A 134 21.56 -1.41 5.08
C PHE A 134 20.19 -2.12 5.10
N ARG A 135 19.11 -1.34 5.14
CA ARG A 135 17.72 -1.81 5.22
C ARG A 135 16.83 -0.98 4.32
N PRO A 136 15.65 -1.53 3.92
CA PRO A 136 14.63 -0.72 3.26
C PRO A 136 14.30 0.55 4.05
N VAL A 137 14.12 1.67 3.34
CA VAL A 137 13.82 2.98 3.95
C VAL A 137 12.58 2.91 4.83
N ARG A 138 11.61 2.07 4.45
CA ARG A 138 10.39 1.81 5.24
C ARG A 138 9.83 0.43 4.95
N GLU A 139 9.17 -0.14 5.95
CA GLU A 139 8.50 -1.43 5.87
C GLU A 139 7.10 -1.33 6.48
N LEU A 140 6.10 -1.89 5.82
CA LEU A 140 4.75 -2.00 6.37
C LEU A 140 4.77 -2.94 7.58
N LYS A 141 4.34 -2.45 8.73
CA LYS A 141 4.32 -3.20 10.01
C LYS A 141 2.94 -3.37 10.60
N GLY A 142 1.97 -2.63 10.11
CA GLY A 142 0.59 -2.77 10.56
C GLY A 142 -0.37 -1.99 9.67
N PHE A 143 -1.65 -2.29 9.80
CA PHE A 143 -2.71 -1.52 9.17
C PHE A 143 -4.00 -1.62 9.98
N ALA A 144 -4.89 -0.64 9.78
CA ALA A 144 -6.23 -0.64 10.35
C ALA A 144 -7.25 -0.30 9.28
N ARG A 145 -8.38 -1.02 9.29
CA ARG A 145 -9.52 -0.76 8.41
C ARG A 145 -10.61 -0.05 9.20
N VAL A 146 -11.02 1.13 8.76
CA VAL A 146 -11.97 1.99 9.48
C VAL A 146 -13.05 2.48 8.54
N THR A 147 -14.31 2.20 8.85
CA THR A 147 -15.48 2.71 8.12
C THR A 147 -16.04 3.92 8.87
N LEU A 148 -16.29 5.01 8.14
CA LEU A 148 -16.74 6.30 8.66
C LEU A 148 -17.87 6.85 7.81
N ALA A 149 -18.95 7.26 8.48
CA ALA A 149 -20.00 8.09 7.87
C ALA A 149 -19.46 9.49 7.51
N PRO A 150 -20.13 10.26 6.66
CA PRO A 150 -19.76 11.66 6.38
C PRO A 150 -19.59 12.48 7.65
N GLY A 151 -18.44 13.15 7.80
CA GLY A 151 -18.13 13.97 8.98
C GLY A 151 -17.71 13.18 10.23
N GLU A 152 -17.90 11.87 10.25
CA GLU A 152 -17.52 11.02 11.40
C GLU A 152 -16.01 10.98 11.56
N GLU A 153 -15.55 10.93 12.82
CA GLU A 153 -14.14 10.72 13.17
C GLU A 153 -14.01 9.62 14.22
N LYS A 154 -12.92 8.88 14.13
CA LYS A 154 -12.56 7.80 15.06
C LYS A 154 -11.10 7.85 15.45
N SER A 155 -10.82 7.62 16.73
CA SER A 155 -9.48 7.31 17.20
C SER A 155 -9.13 5.88 16.82
N VAL A 156 -7.96 5.68 16.26
CA VAL A 156 -7.45 4.39 15.77
C VAL A 156 -6.12 4.12 16.43
N HIS A 157 -5.95 2.91 16.94
CA HIS A 157 -4.70 2.43 17.51
C HIS A 157 -4.18 1.24 16.69
N ILE A 158 -2.89 1.29 16.31
CA ILE A 158 -2.17 0.17 15.70
C ILE A 158 -1.06 -0.23 16.68
N ALA A 159 -1.23 -1.37 17.31
CA ALA A 159 -0.28 -1.86 18.30
C ALA A 159 1.04 -2.30 17.65
N PHE A 160 2.13 -2.11 18.37
CA PHE A 160 3.40 -2.76 18.06
C PHE A 160 3.38 -4.19 18.62
N ASP A 161 3.92 -5.11 17.85
CA ASP A 161 4.20 -6.47 18.28
C ASP A 161 5.72 -6.71 18.41
N ASP A 162 6.09 -7.89 18.84
CA ASP A 162 7.50 -8.28 18.99
C ASP A 162 8.26 -8.35 17.65
N LYS A 163 7.56 -8.33 16.51
CA LYS A 163 8.13 -8.36 15.14
C LYS A 163 8.21 -6.99 14.49
N THR A 164 7.54 -5.98 15.05
CA THR A 164 7.44 -4.65 14.43
C THR A 164 8.81 -4.04 14.12
N PHE A 165 9.77 -4.19 15.03
CA PHE A 165 11.12 -3.64 14.87
C PHE A 165 12.20 -4.69 14.56
N ARG A 166 11.82 -5.96 14.44
CA ARG A 166 12.77 -7.04 14.12
C ARG A 166 13.23 -6.95 12.66
N PHE A 167 14.44 -7.38 12.46
CA PHE A 167 15.03 -7.66 11.16
C PHE A 167 15.87 -8.93 11.26
N TYR A 168 16.10 -9.57 10.13
CA TYR A 168 17.00 -10.72 10.06
C TYR A 168 18.44 -10.21 9.99
N ASP A 169 19.28 -10.68 10.89
CA ASP A 169 20.73 -10.45 10.92
C ASP A 169 21.43 -11.78 10.57
N THR A 170 22.46 -11.73 9.69
CA THR A 170 23.22 -12.90 9.20
C THR A 170 24.50 -13.08 9.98
#